data_50e07520b4011e03879f2bb646f6f7f9
#
_entry.id   50e07520b4011e03879f2bb646f6f7f9
#
_cell.length_a   1.000
_cell.length_b   1.000
_cell.length_c   1.000
_cell.angle_alpha   90.00
_cell.angle_beta   90.00
_cell.angle_gamma   90.00
#
_symmetry.space_group_name_H-M   'P 1'
#
loop_
_entity.id
_entity.type
_entity.pdbx_description
1 polymer ?
#
loop_
_entity_poly.entity_id
_entity_poly.type
_entity_poly.pdbx_seq_one_letter_code
_entity_poly.pdbx_strand_id
1 'polypeptide(L)'
;LPFFRAQISMKSVDLILGNIYGGSNHGLIAPLYNPELNLTADPETGFQVLAGAPWIDLDAWIDWQSFIFRDDTHQEAFTVGLSTRFKLNAPSSTFHCYIPLQILAQHRGGEIDTIRESSVQTLMNGAVGAGVTWNIDRRILKRVNVELDAAGYYQQKGELWPYHKGIGVYSSAFVDLGNFRVKMGHWICNDFITMFGIPYFGTVSTKKEGITYDKPQTLFCSIEYSRMFGKRYALGLKADAYQFFPGTMRSANGELTSPGSTTSFSVGVYFRINPSFLLKNF
;
A
#
# COMPACT_ATOMS: atom_id res chain seq x y z
N LEU A 1 -13.40 -15.37 -12.40
CA LEU A 1 -12.89 -14.83 -13.66
C LEU A 1 -11.59 -15.55 -14.02
N PRO A 2 -11.34 -15.85 -15.30
CA PRO A 2 -10.07 -16.47 -15.72
C PRO A 2 -8.92 -15.45 -15.48
N PHE A 3 -7.83 -15.94 -14.91
CA PHE A 3 -6.62 -15.15 -14.69
C PHE A 3 -5.76 -15.21 -15.96
N PHE A 4 -5.46 -14.06 -16.55
CA PHE A 4 -4.59 -13.95 -17.72
C PHE A 4 -3.47 -12.95 -17.46
N ARG A 5 -2.24 -13.33 -17.76
CA ARG A 5 -1.06 -12.47 -17.71
C ARG A 5 -0.15 -12.76 -18.89
N ALA A 6 0.18 -11.72 -19.65
CA ALA A 6 1.26 -11.73 -20.61
C ALA A 6 2.45 -10.95 -20.03
N GLN A 7 3.66 -11.51 -20.13
CA GLN A 7 4.88 -10.87 -19.64
C GLN A 7 5.98 -10.96 -20.68
N ILE A 8 6.65 -9.83 -20.91
CA ILE A 8 7.87 -9.73 -21.71
C ILE A 8 9.00 -9.29 -20.80
N SER A 9 10.02 -10.13 -20.67
CA SER A 9 11.18 -9.88 -19.81
C SER A 9 12.39 -9.48 -20.64
N MET A 10 12.98 -8.33 -20.36
CA MET A 10 14.16 -7.75 -21.03
C MET A 10 15.21 -7.40 -19.99
N LYS A 11 16.28 -8.18 -19.84
CA LYS A 11 17.37 -7.98 -18.86
C LYS A 11 16.88 -7.54 -17.46
N SER A 12 16.60 -6.26 -17.29
CA SER A 12 16.25 -5.63 -16.02
C SER A 12 14.84 -5.01 -16.01
N VAL A 13 14.05 -5.24 -17.07
CA VAL A 13 12.70 -4.67 -17.22
C VAL A 13 11.73 -5.77 -17.61
N ASP A 14 10.62 -5.86 -16.88
CA ASP A 14 9.47 -6.69 -17.21
C ASP A 14 8.28 -5.79 -17.59
N LEU A 15 7.67 -6.08 -18.73
CA LEU A 15 6.41 -5.49 -19.15
C LEU A 15 5.30 -6.52 -18.96
N ILE A 16 4.27 -6.17 -18.23
CA ILE A 16 3.16 -7.06 -17.86
C ILE A 16 1.86 -6.45 -18.36
N LEU A 17 1.01 -7.29 -18.97
CA LEU A 17 -0.32 -6.96 -19.44
C LEU A 17 -1.33 -7.99 -18.96
N GLY A 18 -2.52 -7.55 -18.60
CA GLY A 18 -3.59 -8.37 -18.01
C GLY A 18 -3.57 -8.33 -16.49
N ASN A 19 -3.68 -9.45 -15.80
CA ASN A 19 -3.60 -9.46 -14.34
C ASN A 19 -2.16 -9.15 -13.90
N ILE A 20 -1.97 -7.98 -13.32
CA ILE A 20 -0.65 -7.49 -12.90
C ILE A 20 -0.20 -8.12 -11.58
N TYR A 21 1.04 -7.88 -11.17
CA TYR A 21 1.51 -8.21 -9.82
C TYR A 21 1.02 -7.11 -8.88
N GLY A 22 -0.16 -7.33 -8.27
CA GLY A 22 -0.91 -6.30 -7.58
C GLY A 22 -0.53 -6.07 -6.14
N GLY A 23 -1.24 -5.23 -5.53
CA GLY A 23 -1.39 -4.88 -4.13
C GLY A 23 -0.18 -5.04 -3.23
N SER A 24 -0.03 -6.19 -2.62
CA SER A 24 1.08 -6.47 -1.69
C SER A 24 2.46 -6.47 -2.34
N ASN A 25 2.55 -6.61 -3.67
CA ASN A 25 3.84 -6.61 -4.39
C ASN A 25 4.33 -5.19 -4.70
N HIS A 26 3.44 -4.20 -4.76
CA HIS A 26 3.82 -2.80 -5.01
C HIS A 26 4.67 -2.18 -3.90
N GLY A 27 4.69 -2.78 -2.72
CA GLY A 27 5.55 -2.35 -1.60
C GLY A 27 5.18 -0.98 -1.03
N LEU A 28 3.94 -0.55 -1.17
CA LEU A 28 3.44 0.71 -0.63
C LEU A 28 3.40 0.69 0.90
N ILE A 29 3.62 1.86 1.52
CA ILE A 29 3.47 2.02 2.97
C ILE A 29 2.00 1.88 3.40
N ALA A 30 1.76 1.45 4.62
CA ALA A 30 0.42 1.16 5.14
C ALA A 30 -0.59 2.32 5.08
N PRO A 31 -0.19 3.60 5.20
CA PRO A 31 -1.08 4.73 4.93
C PRO A 31 -1.58 4.84 3.48
N LEU A 32 -0.87 4.27 2.50
CA LEU A 32 -1.24 4.30 1.09
C LEU A 32 -1.98 3.04 0.65
N TYR A 33 -1.64 1.88 1.20
CA TYR A 33 -2.25 0.61 0.81
C TYR A 33 -2.40 -0.37 1.97
N ASN A 34 -3.63 -0.86 2.18
CA ASN A 34 -3.95 -1.89 3.16
C ASN A 34 -3.72 -3.29 2.55
N PRO A 35 -2.78 -4.10 3.07
CA PRO A 35 -2.53 -5.45 2.56
C PRO A 35 -3.74 -6.40 2.60
N GLU A 36 -4.74 -6.13 3.46
CA GLU A 36 -5.96 -6.94 3.54
C GLU A 36 -6.82 -6.83 2.27
N LEU A 37 -6.65 -5.76 1.48
CA LEU A 37 -7.33 -5.61 0.19
C LEU A 37 -6.98 -6.75 -0.79
N ASN A 38 -5.80 -7.35 -0.67
CA ASN A 38 -5.44 -8.53 -1.49
C ASN A 38 -6.32 -9.76 -1.25
N LEU A 39 -7.07 -9.79 -0.14
CA LEU A 39 -8.00 -10.87 0.20
C LEU A 39 -9.45 -10.54 -0.18
N THR A 40 -9.78 -9.28 -0.36
CA THR A 40 -11.16 -8.79 -0.49
C THR A 40 -11.43 -8.04 -1.80
N ALA A 41 -10.39 -7.46 -2.43
CA ALA A 41 -10.52 -6.79 -3.71
C ALA A 41 -10.33 -7.76 -4.89
N ASP A 42 -10.87 -7.38 -6.04
CA ASP A 42 -10.61 -8.08 -7.28
C ASP A 42 -9.12 -8.00 -7.67
N PRO A 43 -8.59 -9.00 -8.38
CA PRO A 43 -7.23 -8.95 -8.90
C PRO A 43 -7.03 -7.75 -9.82
N GLU A 44 -5.99 -6.95 -9.56
CA GLU A 44 -5.64 -5.80 -10.37
C GLU A 44 -5.37 -6.22 -11.83
N THR A 45 -5.94 -5.47 -12.77
CA THR A 45 -5.88 -5.79 -14.20
C THR A 45 -5.53 -4.55 -15.00
N GLY A 46 -4.48 -4.64 -15.81
CA GLY A 46 -4.05 -3.51 -16.64
C GLY A 46 -2.66 -3.69 -17.21
N PHE A 47 -1.81 -2.70 -17.00
CA PHE A 47 -0.43 -2.69 -17.50
C PHE A 47 0.53 -2.36 -16.36
N GLN A 48 1.67 -3.05 -16.31
CA GLN A 48 2.70 -2.84 -15.29
C GLN A 48 4.09 -2.91 -15.90
N VAL A 49 4.96 -2.04 -15.42
CA VAL A 49 6.39 -2.01 -15.71
C VAL A 49 7.14 -2.27 -14.41
N LEU A 50 7.87 -3.37 -14.35
CA LEU A 50 8.82 -3.65 -13.28
C LEU A 50 10.24 -3.44 -13.80
N ALA A 51 11.05 -2.68 -13.07
CA ALA A 51 12.46 -2.54 -13.42
C ALA A 51 13.35 -2.65 -12.18
N GLY A 52 14.46 -3.39 -12.33
CA GLY A 52 15.45 -3.59 -11.29
C GLY A 52 16.85 -3.30 -11.81
N ALA A 53 17.53 -2.29 -11.23
CA ALA A 53 18.90 -1.94 -11.53
C ALA A 53 19.71 -1.77 -10.22
N PRO A 54 21.06 -1.72 -10.27
CA PRO A 54 21.85 -1.50 -9.06
C PRO A 54 21.48 -0.25 -8.26
N TRP A 55 20.92 0.77 -8.91
CA TRP A 55 20.60 2.07 -8.34
C TRP A 55 19.09 2.33 -8.17
N ILE A 56 18.20 1.48 -8.73
CA ILE A 56 16.75 1.66 -8.64
C ILE A 56 16.01 0.30 -8.63
N ASP A 57 14.95 0.22 -7.85
CA ASP A 57 13.83 -0.68 -8.06
C ASP A 57 12.63 0.18 -8.42
N LEU A 58 11.87 -0.21 -9.44
CA LEU A 58 10.71 0.52 -9.95
C LEU A 58 9.56 -0.45 -10.21
N ASP A 59 8.40 -0.06 -9.78
CA ASP A 59 7.11 -0.65 -10.10
C ASP A 59 6.15 0.49 -10.48
N ALA A 60 5.72 0.52 -11.73
CA ALA A 60 4.77 1.50 -12.25
C ALA A 60 3.62 0.75 -12.91
N TRP A 61 2.38 1.12 -12.57
CA TRP A 61 1.22 0.38 -13.07
C TRP A 61 0.00 1.26 -13.30
N ILE A 62 -0.90 0.75 -14.10
CA ILE A 62 -2.29 1.17 -14.19
C ILE A 62 -3.16 -0.07 -13.93
N ASP A 63 -4.11 0.07 -13.01
CA ASP A 63 -5.16 -0.91 -12.73
C ASP A 63 -6.49 -0.36 -13.22
N TRP A 64 -7.09 -1.05 -14.18
CA TRP A 64 -8.36 -0.66 -14.77
C TRP A 64 -9.50 -1.37 -14.06
N GLN A 65 -10.13 -0.71 -13.11
CA GLN A 65 -11.14 -1.27 -12.23
C GLN A 65 -12.51 -1.36 -12.90
N SER A 66 -12.83 -0.40 -13.76
CA SER A 66 -14.12 -0.34 -14.46
C SER A 66 -13.96 0.34 -15.81
N PHE A 67 -14.27 -0.38 -16.88
CA PHE A 67 -14.41 0.13 -18.24
C PHE A 67 -15.84 0.54 -18.50
N ILE A 68 -16.06 1.61 -19.27
CA ILE A 68 -17.37 2.03 -19.71
C ILE A 68 -17.46 2.06 -21.23
N PHE A 69 -18.63 1.64 -21.74
CA PHE A 69 -19.06 1.89 -23.11
C PHE A 69 -20.16 2.94 -23.11
N ARG A 70 -20.49 3.44 -24.28
CA ARG A 70 -21.58 4.37 -24.42
C ARG A 70 -22.89 3.75 -23.92
N ASP A 71 -23.62 4.48 -23.08
CA ASP A 71 -24.89 4.09 -22.45
C ASP A 71 -24.76 3.12 -21.24
N ASP A 72 -23.55 2.85 -20.74
CA ASP A 72 -23.39 2.13 -19.47
C ASP A 72 -23.91 2.95 -18.28
N THR A 73 -24.35 2.25 -17.24
CA THR A 73 -24.94 2.85 -16.03
C THR A 73 -23.96 2.99 -14.86
N HIS A 74 -22.69 2.75 -15.10
CA HIS A 74 -21.60 2.89 -14.11
C HIS A 74 -20.52 3.83 -14.60
N GLN A 75 -19.65 4.27 -13.70
CA GLN A 75 -18.54 5.17 -14.01
C GLN A 75 -17.29 4.39 -14.38
N GLU A 76 -16.49 4.96 -15.28
CA GLU A 76 -15.11 4.53 -15.46
C GLU A 76 -14.33 4.69 -14.17
N ALA A 77 -13.46 3.74 -13.86
CA ALA A 77 -12.57 3.82 -12.71
C ALA A 77 -11.23 3.16 -13.02
N PHE A 78 -10.15 3.85 -12.72
CA PHE A 78 -8.81 3.30 -12.79
C PHE A 78 -7.90 3.89 -11.70
N THR A 79 -6.85 3.14 -11.38
CA THR A 79 -5.80 3.57 -10.47
C THR A 79 -4.47 3.54 -11.19
N VAL A 80 -3.70 4.61 -11.05
CA VAL A 80 -2.30 4.67 -11.51
C VAL A 80 -1.41 4.69 -10.28
N GLY A 81 -0.37 3.86 -10.29
CA GLY A 81 0.58 3.80 -9.20
C GLY A 81 2.03 3.80 -9.66
N LEU A 82 2.87 4.29 -8.77
CA LEU A 82 4.32 4.27 -8.88
C LEU A 82 4.90 3.94 -7.50
N SER A 83 5.75 2.94 -7.44
CA SER A 83 6.58 2.65 -6.27
C SER A 83 8.03 2.50 -6.70
N THR A 84 8.89 3.33 -6.17
CA THR A 84 10.32 3.28 -6.48
C THR A 84 11.16 3.26 -5.22
N ARG A 85 12.36 2.71 -5.36
CA ARG A 85 13.40 2.79 -4.35
C ARG A 85 14.71 3.13 -5.03
N PHE A 86 15.18 4.37 -4.83
CA PHE A 86 16.51 4.79 -5.28
C PHE A 86 17.56 4.31 -4.29
N LYS A 87 18.47 3.46 -4.72
CA LYS A 87 19.53 2.83 -3.91
C LYS A 87 20.78 3.70 -3.97
N LEU A 88 21.26 4.13 -2.81
CA LEU A 88 22.36 5.07 -2.71
C LEU A 88 23.73 4.39 -2.52
N ASN A 89 23.72 3.08 -2.22
CA ASN A 89 24.94 2.30 -1.98
C ASN A 89 25.11 1.19 -3.02
N ALA A 90 26.34 0.74 -3.17
CA ALA A 90 26.64 -0.42 -4.00
C ALA A 90 25.91 -1.68 -3.49
N PRO A 91 25.48 -2.60 -4.39
CA PRO A 91 24.78 -3.83 -4.00
C PRO A 91 25.55 -4.72 -3.02
N SER A 92 26.88 -4.64 -3.02
CA SER A 92 27.77 -5.38 -2.10
C SER A 92 27.90 -4.78 -0.70
N SER A 93 27.31 -3.61 -0.45
CA SER A 93 27.34 -2.97 0.87
C SER A 93 26.53 -3.76 1.89
N THR A 94 26.98 -3.79 3.15
CA THR A 94 26.18 -4.29 4.27
C THR A 94 25.11 -3.30 4.73
N PHE A 95 25.33 -2.00 4.47
CA PHE A 95 24.36 -0.93 4.66
C PHE A 95 23.80 -0.50 3.31
N HIS A 96 22.48 -0.43 3.22
CA HIS A 96 21.78 0.05 2.04
C HIS A 96 20.91 1.26 2.44
N CYS A 97 21.42 2.46 2.11
CA CYS A 97 20.62 3.68 2.19
C CYS A 97 19.79 3.82 0.91
N TYR A 98 18.57 4.28 1.05
CA TYR A 98 17.66 4.43 -0.10
C TYR A 98 16.66 5.55 0.13
N ILE A 99 16.11 6.06 -0.98
CA ILE A 99 15.02 7.03 -1.01
C ILE A 99 13.81 6.32 -1.64
N PRO A 100 12.76 6.00 -0.87
CA PRO A 100 11.49 5.55 -1.43
C PRO A 100 10.72 6.73 -2.01
N LEU A 101 10.04 6.53 -3.13
CA LEU A 101 9.05 7.44 -3.69
C LEU A 101 7.85 6.61 -4.12
N GLN A 102 6.66 6.98 -3.63
CA GLN A 102 5.42 6.29 -3.88
C GLN A 102 4.34 7.29 -4.30
N ILE A 103 3.58 6.95 -5.33
CA ILE A 103 2.46 7.76 -5.82
C ILE A 103 1.32 6.79 -6.14
N LEU A 104 0.12 7.20 -5.79
CA LEU A 104 -1.11 6.47 -6.08
C LEU A 104 -2.17 7.51 -6.45
N ALA A 105 -2.77 7.38 -7.64
CA ALA A 105 -3.83 8.25 -8.11
C ALA A 105 -5.02 7.41 -8.54
N GLN A 106 -6.21 7.71 -8.03
CA GLN A 106 -7.47 7.11 -8.43
C GLN A 106 -8.29 8.13 -9.19
N HIS A 107 -8.82 7.72 -10.32
CA HIS A 107 -9.75 8.49 -11.14
C HIS A 107 -11.08 7.76 -11.27
N ARG A 108 -12.18 8.49 -11.19
CA ARG A 108 -13.54 8.00 -11.44
C ARG A 108 -14.33 9.02 -12.24
N GLY A 109 -15.13 8.53 -13.18
CA GLY A 109 -15.96 9.33 -14.07
C GLY A 109 -15.20 9.87 -15.27
N GLY A 110 -15.90 10.19 -16.34
CA GLY A 110 -15.31 10.68 -17.60
C GLY A 110 -16.34 11.35 -18.49
N GLU A 111 -15.94 11.75 -19.71
CA GLU A 111 -16.78 12.47 -20.68
C GLU A 111 -17.97 11.67 -21.19
N ILE A 112 -17.88 10.33 -21.16
CA ILE A 112 -18.93 9.42 -21.66
C ILE A 112 -19.89 9.02 -20.53
N ASP A 113 -19.64 9.47 -19.30
CA ASP A 113 -20.45 9.13 -18.15
C ASP A 113 -21.88 9.69 -18.29
N THR A 114 -22.86 8.80 -18.27
CA THR A 114 -24.29 9.16 -18.33
C THR A 114 -24.87 9.50 -16.97
N ILE A 115 -24.15 9.23 -15.88
CA ILE A 115 -24.58 9.49 -14.50
C ILE A 115 -24.29 10.94 -14.15
N ARG A 116 -25.22 11.83 -14.42
CA ARG A 116 -25.08 13.27 -14.17
C ARG A 116 -24.97 13.66 -12.69
N GLU A 117 -25.33 12.77 -11.77
CA GLU A 117 -25.29 13.02 -10.33
C GLU A 117 -23.94 12.74 -9.70
N SER A 118 -23.06 12.03 -10.40
CA SER A 118 -21.71 11.71 -9.91
C SER A 118 -20.69 12.59 -10.60
N SER A 119 -20.10 13.50 -9.85
CA SER A 119 -19.00 14.33 -10.37
C SER A 119 -17.76 13.50 -10.65
N VAL A 120 -16.97 13.92 -11.63
CA VAL A 120 -15.62 13.37 -11.85
C VAL A 120 -14.78 13.54 -10.58
N GLN A 121 -14.12 12.47 -10.16
CA GLN A 121 -13.29 12.44 -8.96
C GLN A 121 -11.86 12.07 -9.32
N THR A 122 -10.91 12.80 -8.79
CA THR A 122 -9.48 12.47 -8.90
C THR A 122 -8.82 12.70 -7.56
N LEU A 123 -8.37 11.62 -6.95
CA LEU A 123 -7.73 11.59 -5.64
C LEU A 123 -6.29 11.09 -5.79
N MET A 124 -5.40 11.63 -4.99
CA MET A 124 -3.99 11.26 -5.00
C MET A 124 -3.45 11.07 -3.58
N ASN A 125 -2.69 10.00 -3.37
CA ASN A 125 -1.79 9.83 -2.25
C ASN A 125 -0.35 9.74 -2.76
N GLY A 126 0.60 10.21 -1.99
CA GLY A 126 2.02 10.04 -2.30
C GLY A 126 2.84 10.00 -1.04
N ALA A 127 4.04 9.43 -1.13
CA ALA A 127 5.00 9.42 -0.05
C ALA A 127 6.43 9.50 -0.60
N VAL A 128 7.29 10.19 0.12
CA VAL A 128 8.73 10.25 -0.13
C VAL A 128 9.45 10.21 1.20
N GLY A 129 10.57 9.52 1.25
CA GLY A 129 11.26 9.34 2.51
C GLY A 129 12.73 8.99 2.39
N ALA A 130 13.27 8.46 3.48
CA ALA A 130 14.61 7.90 3.55
C ALA A 130 14.59 6.64 4.39
N GLY A 131 15.35 5.65 3.95
CA GLY A 131 15.47 4.39 4.66
C GLY A 131 16.89 3.87 4.69
N VAL A 132 17.18 3.08 5.72
CA VAL A 132 18.43 2.36 5.87
C VAL A 132 18.14 0.91 6.20
N THR A 133 18.75 0.01 5.46
CA THR A 133 18.73 -1.42 5.76
C THR A 133 20.15 -1.87 6.09
N TRP A 134 20.31 -2.50 7.23
CA TRP A 134 21.55 -3.13 7.64
C TRP A 134 21.42 -4.66 7.55
N ASN A 135 22.16 -5.28 6.64
CA ASN A 135 22.25 -6.72 6.49
C ASN A 135 23.37 -7.25 7.41
N ILE A 136 22.99 -7.90 8.49
CA ILE A 136 23.90 -8.38 9.53
C ILE A 136 24.31 -9.82 9.27
N ASP A 137 23.40 -10.60 8.71
CA ASP A 137 23.53 -12.02 8.33
C ASP A 137 24.17 -12.93 9.39
N ARG A 138 23.86 -12.68 10.66
CA ARG A 138 24.18 -13.60 11.77
C ARG A 138 23.12 -14.69 11.89
N ARG A 139 23.42 -15.75 12.66
CA ARG A 139 22.55 -16.93 12.81
C ARG A 139 21.09 -16.58 13.14
N ILE A 140 20.86 -15.65 14.04
CA ILE A 140 19.53 -15.22 14.47
C ILE A 140 19.18 -13.86 13.84
N LEU A 141 19.98 -12.84 14.10
CA LEU A 141 19.75 -11.48 13.58
C LEU A 141 20.21 -11.38 12.13
N LYS A 142 19.27 -11.25 11.23
CA LYS A 142 19.52 -11.24 9.78
C LYS A 142 19.62 -9.82 9.24
N ARG A 143 18.67 -8.97 9.61
CA ARG A 143 18.50 -7.66 9.01
C ARG A 143 17.77 -6.71 9.95
N VAL A 144 18.14 -5.45 9.92
CA VAL A 144 17.44 -4.34 10.56
C VAL A 144 17.15 -3.30 9.50
N ASN A 145 15.97 -2.69 9.54
CA ASN A 145 15.59 -1.59 8.68
C ASN A 145 14.93 -0.48 9.51
N VAL A 146 15.20 0.75 9.13
CA VAL A 146 14.50 1.95 9.62
C VAL A 146 14.14 2.80 8.41
N GLU A 147 12.91 3.30 8.39
CA GLU A 147 12.38 4.13 7.30
C GLU A 147 11.51 5.26 7.87
N LEU A 148 11.65 6.43 7.30
CA LEU A 148 10.87 7.63 7.62
C LEU A 148 10.36 8.24 6.34
N ASP A 149 9.03 8.41 6.22
CA ASP A 149 8.35 8.94 5.06
C ASP A 149 7.47 10.12 5.42
N ALA A 150 7.49 11.15 4.58
CA ALA A 150 6.48 12.19 4.51
C ALA A 150 5.45 11.79 3.46
N ALA A 151 4.18 11.74 3.86
CA ALA A 151 3.08 11.40 2.97
C ALA A 151 2.16 12.59 2.74
N GLY A 152 1.52 12.62 1.57
CA GLY A 152 0.59 13.65 1.16
C GLY A 152 -0.71 13.06 0.60
N TYR A 153 -1.78 13.81 0.76
CA TYR A 153 -3.07 13.59 0.14
C TYR A 153 -3.49 14.83 -0.64
N TYR A 154 -4.08 14.63 -1.81
CA TYR A 154 -4.63 15.71 -2.62
C TYR A 154 -5.89 15.25 -3.37
N GLN A 155 -6.99 16.00 -3.21
CA GLN A 155 -8.22 15.87 -3.96
C GLN A 155 -8.20 16.92 -5.09
N GLN A 156 -7.86 16.45 -6.30
CA GLN A 156 -7.73 17.34 -7.47
C GLN A 156 -9.11 17.70 -8.03
N LYS A 157 -10.02 16.73 -8.04
CA LYS A 157 -11.36 16.86 -8.62
C LYS A 157 -12.38 16.19 -7.70
N GLY A 158 -13.61 16.76 -7.67
CA GLY A 158 -14.70 16.25 -6.85
C GLY A 158 -14.70 16.82 -5.43
N GLU A 159 -15.75 16.51 -4.68
CA GLU A 159 -16.00 16.95 -3.30
C GLU A 159 -16.36 15.74 -2.40
N LEU A 160 -15.76 14.58 -2.69
CA LEU A 160 -16.06 13.35 -1.96
C LEU A 160 -15.68 13.43 -0.48
N TRP A 161 -14.56 14.11 -0.19
CA TRP A 161 -14.00 14.18 1.14
C TRP A 161 -13.96 15.61 1.69
N PRO A 162 -14.04 15.79 3.02
CA PRO A 162 -14.08 17.11 3.64
C PRO A 162 -12.79 17.92 3.51
N TYR A 163 -11.71 17.30 3.07
CA TYR A 163 -10.40 17.92 2.90
C TYR A 163 -9.92 17.83 1.46
N HIS A 164 -9.34 18.92 0.93
CA HIS A 164 -8.72 18.94 -0.40
C HIS A 164 -7.26 18.48 -0.38
N LYS A 165 -6.58 18.61 0.75
CA LYS A 165 -5.19 18.23 0.94
C LYS A 165 -4.93 17.86 2.38
N GLY A 166 -3.95 16.98 2.57
CA GLY A 166 -3.51 16.56 3.90
C GLY A 166 -2.09 16.05 3.86
N ILE A 167 -1.48 15.97 5.02
CA ILE A 167 -0.10 15.51 5.19
C ILE A 167 0.00 14.54 6.35
N GLY A 168 1.03 13.70 6.33
CA GLY A 168 1.35 12.82 7.43
C GLY A 168 2.82 12.40 7.44
N VAL A 169 3.26 11.88 8.56
CA VAL A 169 4.60 11.33 8.73
C VAL A 169 4.48 9.88 9.21
N TYR A 170 5.09 8.99 8.47
CA TYR A 170 5.15 7.56 8.74
C TYR A 170 6.57 7.17 9.11
N SER A 171 6.77 6.66 10.31
CA SER A 171 8.04 6.10 10.75
C SER A 171 7.89 4.61 11.01
N SER A 172 8.81 3.81 10.52
CA SER A 172 8.79 2.37 10.77
C SER A 172 10.18 1.80 10.94
N ALA A 173 10.26 0.74 11.72
CA ALA A 173 11.45 -0.09 11.83
C ALA A 173 11.06 -1.56 11.82
N PHE A 174 11.89 -2.41 11.22
CA PHE A 174 11.72 -3.85 11.37
C PHE A 174 13.04 -4.54 11.64
N VAL A 175 12.93 -5.71 12.25
CA VAL A 175 14.05 -6.62 12.49
C VAL A 175 13.66 -8.04 12.02
N ASP A 176 14.55 -8.67 11.26
CA ASP A 176 14.43 -10.07 10.84
C ASP A 176 15.27 -10.96 11.78
N LEU A 177 14.59 -11.84 12.52
CA LEU A 177 15.14 -12.76 13.51
C LEU A 177 14.88 -14.20 13.11
N GLY A 178 15.78 -14.81 12.34
CA GLY A 178 15.58 -16.14 11.78
C GLY A 178 14.36 -16.19 10.85
N ASN A 179 13.29 -16.87 11.30
CA ASN A 179 12.02 -16.97 10.58
C ASN A 179 10.99 -15.92 11.02
N PHE A 180 11.33 -15.06 11.96
CA PHE A 180 10.46 -14.02 12.47
C PHE A 180 10.82 -12.66 11.87
N ARG A 181 9.81 -11.86 11.57
CA ARG A 181 9.92 -10.41 11.35
C ARG A 181 9.09 -9.70 12.39
N VAL A 182 9.70 -8.75 13.07
CA VAL A 182 8.99 -7.81 13.96
C VAL A 182 9.10 -6.44 13.33
N LYS A 183 7.96 -5.81 13.04
CA LYS A 183 7.87 -4.44 12.52
C LYS A 183 7.06 -3.60 13.50
N MET A 184 7.52 -2.39 13.75
CA MET A 184 6.79 -1.40 14.55
C MET A 184 6.94 -0.02 13.94
N GLY A 185 6.04 0.87 14.28
CA GLY A 185 6.14 2.24 13.82
C GLY A 185 5.06 3.15 14.38
N HIS A 186 5.12 4.38 13.93
CA HIS A 186 4.24 5.45 14.33
C HIS A 186 3.80 6.25 13.11
N TRP A 187 2.56 6.68 13.13
CA TRP A 187 1.95 7.58 12.17
C TRP A 187 1.31 8.75 12.87
N ILE A 188 1.48 9.93 12.31
CA ILE A 188 0.75 11.15 12.66
C ILE A 188 0.35 11.87 11.38
N CYS A 189 -0.85 12.41 11.32
CA CYS A 189 -1.31 13.12 10.13
C CYS A 189 -2.24 14.30 10.49
N ASN A 190 -2.44 15.16 9.50
CA ASN A 190 -3.41 16.24 9.52
C ASN A 190 -4.14 16.26 8.18
N ASP A 191 -5.49 16.24 8.21
CA ASP A 191 -6.39 16.29 7.05
C ASP A 191 -6.10 15.20 5.99
N PHE A 192 -5.37 14.15 6.36
CA PHE A 192 -4.95 13.10 5.45
C PHE A 192 -6.06 12.07 5.21
N ILE A 193 -6.43 11.89 3.94
CA ILE A 193 -7.35 10.83 3.51
C ILE A 193 -6.53 9.69 2.92
N THR A 194 -6.67 8.52 3.50
CA THR A 194 -6.12 7.30 2.92
C THR A 194 -7.13 6.71 1.92
N MET A 195 -6.74 6.60 0.65
CA MET A 195 -7.63 6.06 -0.39
C MET A 195 -7.79 4.54 -0.28
N PHE A 196 -6.67 3.84 -0.18
CA PHE A 196 -6.61 2.38 -0.09
C PHE A 196 -5.85 1.89 1.14
N GLY A 197 -5.36 2.78 2.00
CA GLY A 197 -4.60 2.41 3.18
C GLY A 197 -5.47 1.90 4.32
N ILE A 198 -4.80 1.51 5.40
CA ILE A 198 -5.48 1.04 6.61
C ILE A 198 -6.26 2.22 7.23
N PRO A 199 -7.53 2.06 7.60
CA PRO A 199 -8.39 3.16 8.10
C PRO A 199 -7.82 3.92 9.30
N TYR A 200 -6.98 3.29 10.13
CA TYR A 200 -6.32 3.93 11.27
C TYR A 200 -5.26 4.98 10.90
N PHE A 201 -4.96 5.11 9.61
CA PHE A 201 -4.03 6.11 9.07
C PHE A 201 -4.73 7.31 8.42
N GLY A 202 -6.08 7.38 8.47
CA GLY A 202 -6.87 8.48 7.95
C GLY A 202 -7.42 9.41 9.03
N THR A 203 -7.82 10.60 8.63
CA THR A 203 -8.49 11.61 9.48
C THR A 203 -10.01 11.55 9.41
N VAL A 204 -10.58 10.63 8.63
CA VAL A 204 -12.04 10.43 8.47
C VAL A 204 -12.42 9.04 8.93
N SER A 205 -13.53 8.94 9.65
CA SER A 205 -14.05 7.65 10.07
C SER A 205 -14.66 6.90 8.89
N THR A 206 -14.20 5.67 8.67
CA THR A 206 -14.80 4.76 7.68
C THR A 206 -16.02 4.02 8.22
N LYS A 207 -16.31 4.12 9.54
CA LYS A 207 -17.44 3.44 10.20
C LYS A 207 -18.64 4.34 10.42
N LYS A 208 -18.43 5.64 10.56
CA LYS A 208 -19.49 6.62 10.85
C LYS A 208 -19.30 7.82 9.94
N GLU A 209 -20.28 8.08 9.10
CA GLU A 209 -20.28 9.20 8.18
C GLU A 209 -20.24 10.55 8.91
N GLY A 210 -19.51 11.50 8.34
CA GLY A 210 -19.38 12.86 8.86
C GLY A 210 -18.48 13.01 10.09
N ILE A 211 -17.85 11.94 10.58
CA ILE A 211 -16.89 12.02 11.70
C ILE A 211 -15.48 12.23 11.15
N THR A 212 -14.82 13.26 11.69
CA THR A 212 -13.41 13.55 11.39
C THR A 212 -12.58 13.64 12.68
N TYR A 213 -11.28 13.46 12.52
CA TYR A 213 -10.29 13.49 13.60
C TYR A 213 -9.24 14.54 13.33
N ASP A 214 -8.95 15.41 14.31
CA ASP A 214 -7.86 16.38 14.24
C ASP A 214 -6.57 15.77 14.79
N LYS A 215 -5.56 15.72 13.94
CA LYS A 215 -4.21 15.19 14.23
C LYS A 215 -4.22 13.81 14.90
N PRO A 216 -4.93 12.83 14.33
CA PRO A 216 -4.89 11.48 14.87
C PRO A 216 -3.49 10.89 14.74
N GLN A 217 -3.20 9.95 15.65
CA GLN A 217 -1.95 9.22 15.67
C GLN A 217 -2.22 7.72 15.75
N THR A 218 -1.33 6.93 15.19
CA THR A 218 -1.40 5.47 15.27
C THR A 218 -0.03 4.89 15.58
N LEU A 219 0.07 4.13 16.67
CA LEU A 219 1.16 3.20 16.88
C LEU A 219 0.78 1.85 16.31
N PHE A 220 1.72 1.17 15.68
CA PHE A 220 1.47 -0.16 15.13
C PHE A 220 2.64 -1.11 15.41
N CYS A 221 2.30 -2.38 15.54
CA CYS A 221 3.24 -3.48 15.69
C CYS A 221 2.75 -4.67 14.87
N SER A 222 3.64 -5.30 14.13
CA SER A 222 3.40 -6.50 13.34
C SER A 222 4.45 -7.55 13.67
N ILE A 223 4.01 -8.76 13.93
CA ILE A 223 4.90 -9.93 14.12
C ILE A 223 4.50 -10.96 13.08
N GLU A 224 5.44 -11.33 12.25
CA GLU A 224 5.26 -12.35 11.22
C GLU A 224 6.25 -13.49 11.44
N TYR A 225 5.76 -14.72 11.46
CA TYR A 225 6.55 -15.92 11.35
C TYR A 225 6.32 -16.53 9.97
N SER A 226 7.38 -16.83 9.23
CA SER A 226 7.29 -17.48 7.92
C SER A 226 8.35 -18.55 7.79
N ARG A 227 7.92 -19.76 7.43
CA ARG A 227 8.83 -20.90 7.21
C ARG A 227 8.58 -21.52 5.85
N MET A 228 9.66 -21.63 5.08
CA MET A 228 9.67 -22.36 3.80
C MET A 228 9.85 -23.85 4.05
N PHE A 229 9.03 -24.66 3.38
CA PHE A 229 9.15 -26.12 3.31
C PHE A 229 9.54 -26.50 1.87
N GLY A 230 10.81 -26.81 1.67
CA GLY A 230 11.36 -26.93 0.32
C GLY A 230 11.31 -25.58 -0.43
N LYS A 231 11.24 -25.63 -1.76
CA LYS A 231 11.23 -24.43 -2.61
C LYS A 231 9.82 -23.93 -2.99
N ARG A 232 8.77 -24.65 -2.59
CA ARG A 232 7.41 -24.47 -3.15
C ARG A 232 6.34 -24.13 -2.14
N TYR A 233 6.56 -24.41 -0.88
CA TYR A 233 5.55 -24.25 0.16
C TYR A 233 6.05 -23.33 1.26
N ALA A 234 5.23 -22.42 1.72
CA ALA A 234 5.49 -21.63 2.91
C ALA A 234 4.27 -21.61 3.82
N LEU A 235 4.51 -21.76 5.12
CA LEU A 235 3.52 -21.52 6.16
C LEU A 235 3.90 -20.23 6.89
N GLY A 236 2.94 -19.36 7.10
CA GLY A 236 3.13 -18.13 7.85
C GLY A 236 2.02 -17.87 8.85
N LEU A 237 2.41 -17.20 9.92
CA LEU A 237 1.53 -16.65 10.94
C LEU A 237 1.83 -15.17 11.01
N LYS A 238 0.81 -14.32 11.03
CA LYS A 238 0.96 -12.88 11.15
C LYS A 238 0.02 -12.35 12.22
N ALA A 239 0.53 -11.52 13.11
CA ALA A 239 -0.24 -10.78 14.09
C ALA A 239 0.05 -9.29 13.93
N ASP A 240 -1.00 -8.49 13.78
CA ASP A 240 -0.91 -7.04 13.69
C ASP A 240 -1.69 -6.41 14.85
N ALA A 241 -1.14 -5.36 15.44
CA ALA A 241 -1.78 -4.57 16.47
C ALA A 241 -1.67 -3.08 16.15
N TYR A 242 -2.76 -2.34 16.33
CA TYR A 242 -2.87 -0.90 16.11
C TYR A 242 -3.43 -0.24 17.35
N GLN A 243 -2.75 0.79 17.84
CA GLN A 243 -3.24 1.67 18.89
C GLN A 243 -3.53 3.02 18.28
N PHE A 244 -4.82 3.31 18.09
CA PHE A 244 -5.30 4.56 17.49
C PHE A 244 -5.60 5.60 18.57
N PHE A 245 -5.05 6.78 18.41
CA PHE A 245 -5.28 7.96 19.24
C PHE A 245 -6.00 8.99 18.36
N PRO A 246 -7.30 9.17 18.51
CA PRO A 246 -8.10 9.99 17.60
C PRO A 246 -7.82 11.51 17.70
N GLY A 247 -7.16 11.97 18.76
CA GLY A 247 -7.04 13.40 19.04
C GLY A 247 -8.39 14.01 19.36
N THR A 248 -8.73 15.14 18.76
CA THR A 248 -10.07 15.74 18.85
C THR A 248 -10.95 15.19 17.74
N MET A 249 -12.09 14.62 18.10
CA MET A 249 -13.10 14.13 17.16
C MET A 249 -14.16 15.22 16.94
N ARG A 250 -14.48 15.49 15.68
CA ARG A 250 -15.61 16.31 15.27
C ARG A 250 -16.70 15.38 14.72
N SER A 251 -17.89 15.45 15.28
CA SER A 251 -19.06 14.72 14.81
C SER A 251 -19.75 15.45 13.64
N ALA A 252 -20.67 14.76 12.95
CA ALA A 252 -21.41 15.31 11.81
C ALA A 252 -22.21 16.58 12.14
N ASN A 253 -22.65 16.74 13.39
CA ASN A 253 -23.35 17.95 13.88
C ASN A 253 -22.38 19.07 14.34
N GLY A 254 -21.07 18.87 14.18
CA GLY A 254 -20.03 19.86 14.55
C GLY A 254 -19.56 19.80 16.01
N GLU A 255 -20.11 18.89 16.83
CA GLU A 255 -19.68 18.73 18.22
C GLU A 255 -18.26 18.22 18.32
N LEU A 256 -17.46 18.80 19.20
CA LEU A 256 -16.08 18.43 19.46
C LEU A 256 -16.01 17.58 20.72
N THR A 257 -15.36 16.43 20.62
CA THR A 257 -15.11 15.52 21.76
C THR A 257 -13.69 15.00 21.70
N SER A 258 -13.18 14.55 22.85
CA SER A 258 -11.86 13.92 22.93
C SER A 258 -12.03 12.47 23.40
N PRO A 259 -12.34 11.55 22.47
CA PRO A 259 -12.53 10.16 22.82
C PRO A 259 -11.20 9.52 23.24
N GLY A 260 -11.30 8.47 24.05
CA GLY A 260 -10.14 7.65 24.42
C GLY A 260 -9.53 6.92 23.21
N SER A 261 -8.32 6.43 23.41
CA SER A 261 -7.64 5.61 22.40
C SER A 261 -8.35 4.28 22.16
N THR A 262 -8.17 3.73 20.96
CA THR A 262 -8.75 2.43 20.56
C THR A 262 -7.65 1.48 20.14
N THR A 263 -7.69 0.25 20.64
CA THR A 263 -6.80 -0.83 20.21
C THR A 263 -7.53 -1.76 19.25
N SER A 264 -6.86 -2.13 18.18
CA SER A 264 -7.30 -3.18 17.25
C SER A 264 -6.18 -4.18 17.04
N PHE A 265 -6.52 -5.43 16.86
CA PHE A 265 -5.57 -6.47 16.52
C PHE A 265 -6.17 -7.45 15.52
N SER A 266 -5.31 -8.05 14.72
CA SER A 266 -5.66 -9.15 13.82
C SER A 266 -4.62 -10.26 13.91
N VAL A 267 -5.06 -11.51 13.69
CA VAL A 267 -4.18 -12.67 13.58
C VAL A 267 -4.58 -13.45 12.35
N GLY A 268 -3.62 -13.75 11.51
CA GLY A 268 -3.81 -14.51 10.28
C GLY A 268 -2.83 -15.67 10.17
N VAL A 269 -3.31 -16.73 9.52
CA VAL A 269 -2.50 -17.88 9.09
C VAL A 269 -2.56 -17.91 7.58
N TYR A 270 -1.42 -18.07 6.92
CA TYR A 270 -1.40 -18.23 5.48
C TYR A 270 -0.56 -19.44 5.06
N PHE A 271 -0.99 -20.08 4.00
CA PHE A 271 -0.25 -21.12 3.33
C PHE A 271 -0.03 -20.72 1.88
N ARG A 272 1.23 -20.60 1.48
CA ARG A 272 1.62 -20.20 0.11
C ARG A 272 2.09 -21.43 -0.65
N ILE A 273 1.53 -21.61 -1.83
CA ILE A 273 1.91 -22.70 -2.76
C ILE A 273 2.40 -22.03 -4.04
N ASN A 274 3.64 -22.32 -4.44
CA ASN A 274 4.21 -21.90 -5.72
C ASN A 274 4.52 -23.15 -6.57
N PRO A 275 3.51 -23.79 -7.19
CA PRO A 275 3.75 -24.95 -8.04
C PRO A 275 4.42 -24.49 -9.33
N SER A 276 5.44 -25.21 -9.77
CA SER A 276 6.02 -25.07 -11.11
C SER A 276 5.90 -26.40 -11.84
N PHE A 277 5.24 -26.39 -12.98
CA PHE A 277 5.11 -27.56 -13.83
C PHE A 277 5.91 -27.30 -15.11
N LEU A 278 6.89 -28.16 -15.40
CA LEU A 278 7.58 -28.15 -16.67
C LEU A 278 6.78 -29.01 -17.63
N LEU A 279 6.12 -28.37 -18.61
CA LEU A 279 5.33 -29.08 -19.61
C LEU A 279 6.19 -29.67 -20.73
N LYS A 280 7.30 -29.00 -21.10
CA LYS A 280 8.24 -29.43 -22.14
C LYS A 280 9.57 -28.70 -22.01
N ASN A 281 10.69 -29.42 -22.17
CA ASN A 281 11.98 -28.82 -22.53
C ASN A 281 12.08 -28.72 -24.05
N PHE A 282 12.37 -27.52 -24.54
CA PHE A 282 12.68 -27.29 -25.97
C PHE A 282 14.19 -27.17 -26.14
#